data_8ba4e33ec8698f37d6b84995369aabe4
#
_entry.id   8ba4e33ec8698f37d6b84995369aabe4
#
_cell.length_a   1.000
_cell.length_b   1.000
_cell.length_c   1.000
_cell.angle_alpha   90.00
_cell.angle_beta   90.00
_cell.angle_gamma   90.00
#
_symmetry.space_group_name_H-M   'P 1'
#
loop_
_entity.id
_entity.type
_entity.pdbx_description
1 polymer ?
#
loop_
_entity_poly.entity_id
_entity_poly.type
_entity_poly.pdbx_seq_one_letter_code
_entity_poly.pdbx_strand_id
1 'polypeptide(L)'
;MREHTPSAAGDALTAPRESSWADVDVALEQAQRRLHPRWWASLPEAALLLVALTAILSSVAWGWLILVCISILIIFGRMRPALVGAEHRYPAYGPASVSLLVSKSLALIWIIWAIWSVPEGRPLGTSFALALLTVTVVGILELLTQRMLATSMPSAGRRWASLARRPELHPALRDPLVLRAMVILHPTRKMRVTQLAADLELDRDRTEAVVEALAGQGLVTLRRKIVDGPDRLWASSMGRGQTVLEAHLAAIQRGAE
;
A
#
# COMPACT_ATOMS: atom_id res chain seq x y z
N MET A 1 -39.73 -35.02 -38.32
CA MET A 1 -39.99 -34.16 -37.14
C MET A 1 -39.03 -34.54 -36.03
N ARG A 2 -37.95 -33.82 -35.84
CA ARG A 2 -37.01 -34.00 -34.71
C ARG A 2 -37.28 -32.85 -33.76
N GLU A 3 -37.81 -33.15 -32.59
CA GLU A 3 -37.99 -32.23 -31.50
C GLU A 3 -36.60 -31.79 -30.98
N HIS A 4 -36.30 -30.52 -31.08
CA HIS A 4 -35.17 -29.90 -30.40
C HIS A 4 -35.55 -29.71 -28.92
N THR A 5 -35.03 -30.56 -28.07
CA THR A 5 -35.03 -30.34 -26.62
C THR A 5 -34.04 -29.20 -26.33
N PRO A 6 -34.46 -28.08 -25.74
CA PRO A 6 -33.52 -27.01 -25.33
C PRO A 6 -32.65 -27.56 -24.19
N SER A 7 -31.35 -27.47 -24.40
CA SER A 7 -30.32 -27.85 -23.42
C SER A 7 -30.44 -26.97 -22.16
N ALA A 8 -30.87 -27.58 -21.08
CA ALA A 8 -30.97 -26.94 -19.74
C ALA A 8 -29.60 -26.61 -19.10
N ALA A 9 -28.50 -26.71 -19.86
CA ALA A 9 -27.16 -26.44 -19.39
C ALA A 9 -26.73 -24.94 -19.48
N GLY A 10 -27.58 -24.08 -20.08
CA GLY A 10 -27.26 -22.66 -20.31
C GLY A 10 -27.60 -21.72 -19.15
N ASP A 11 -28.55 -22.09 -18.30
CA ASP A 11 -29.10 -21.16 -17.29
C ASP A 11 -28.44 -21.23 -15.91
N ALA A 12 -27.50 -22.16 -15.69
CA ALA A 12 -26.80 -22.26 -14.40
C ALA A 12 -25.65 -21.24 -14.21
N LEU A 13 -25.38 -20.39 -15.23
CA LEU A 13 -24.22 -19.48 -15.24
C LEU A 13 -24.52 -18.01 -14.91
N THR A 14 -25.77 -17.68 -14.56
CA THR A 14 -26.19 -16.26 -14.41
C THR A 14 -26.83 -15.89 -13.08
N ALA A 15 -26.84 -16.75 -12.06
CA ALA A 15 -27.17 -16.28 -10.72
C ALA A 15 -26.01 -15.41 -10.20
N PRO A 16 -26.23 -14.13 -9.84
CA PRO A 16 -25.18 -13.30 -9.30
C PRO A 16 -24.65 -13.98 -8.03
N ARG A 17 -23.42 -14.46 -8.09
CA ARG A 17 -22.75 -15.06 -6.94
C ARG A 17 -22.59 -13.98 -5.88
N GLU A 18 -23.20 -14.17 -4.73
CA GLU A 18 -23.03 -13.26 -3.60
C GLU A 18 -21.57 -13.26 -3.12
N SER A 19 -21.09 -12.08 -2.76
CA SER A 19 -19.74 -11.87 -2.21
C SER A 19 -19.54 -12.68 -0.92
N SER A 20 -18.40 -13.33 -0.82
CA SER A 20 -18.06 -14.22 0.29
C SER A 20 -16.71 -13.87 0.92
N TRP A 21 -16.42 -14.43 2.09
CA TRP A 21 -15.07 -14.32 2.69
C TRP A 21 -13.98 -14.85 1.78
N ALA A 22 -14.24 -15.85 0.95
CA ALA A 22 -13.26 -16.34 -0.02
C ALA A 22 -12.82 -15.25 -1.00
N ASP A 23 -13.72 -14.34 -1.40
CA ASP A 23 -13.38 -13.20 -2.27
C ASP A 23 -12.53 -12.17 -1.54
N VAL A 24 -12.78 -11.98 -0.24
CA VAL A 24 -11.97 -11.12 0.62
C VAL A 24 -10.56 -11.69 0.79
N ASP A 25 -10.43 -12.99 1.06
CA ASP A 25 -9.15 -13.66 1.24
C ASP A 25 -8.30 -13.60 -0.04
N VAL A 26 -8.91 -13.83 -1.21
CA VAL A 26 -8.23 -13.69 -2.51
C VAL A 26 -7.75 -12.25 -2.73
N ALA A 27 -8.58 -11.25 -2.44
CA ALA A 27 -8.20 -9.85 -2.59
C ALA A 27 -7.08 -9.43 -1.62
N LEU A 28 -7.10 -9.94 -0.39
CA LEU A 28 -6.05 -9.71 0.60
C LEU A 28 -4.73 -10.36 0.20
N GLU A 29 -4.76 -11.56 -0.37
CA GLU A 29 -3.57 -12.22 -0.90
C GLU A 29 -2.98 -11.45 -2.09
N GLN A 30 -3.82 -10.95 -3.00
CA GLN A 30 -3.38 -10.09 -4.11
C GLN A 30 -2.74 -8.80 -3.59
N ALA A 31 -3.35 -8.15 -2.60
CA ALA A 31 -2.79 -6.98 -1.94
C ALA A 31 -1.47 -7.29 -1.23
N GLN A 32 -1.35 -8.45 -0.58
CA GLN A 32 -0.14 -8.90 0.09
C GLN A 32 1.02 -9.12 -0.88
N ARG A 33 0.78 -9.77 -2.02
CA ARG A 33 1.81 -10.01 -3.05
C ARG A 33 2.46 -8.69 -3.51
N ARG A 34 1.71 -7.60 -3.52
CA ARG A 34 2.21 -6.27 -3.86
C ARG A 34 3.05 -5.64 -2.76
N LEU A 35 2.72 -5.90 -1.50
CA LEU A 35 3.47 -5.39 -0.35
C LEU A 35 4.84 -6.06 -0.20
N HIS A 36 5.12 -7.13 -0.96
CA HIS A 36 6.45 -7.71 -0.98
C HIS A 36 7.49 -6.67 -1.43
N PRO A 37 8.46 -6.39 -0.58
CA PRO A 37 9.42 -5.32 -0.83
C PRO A 37 10.22 -5.63 -2.09
N ARG A 38 10.11 -4.77 -3.08
CA ARG A 38 11.07 -4.74 -4.19
C ARG A 38 12.33 -4.07 -3.64
N TRP A 39 13.24 -4.87 -3.09
CA TRP A 39 14.48 -4.40 -2.43
C TRP A 39 15.27 -3.40 -3.28
N TRP A 40 15.26 -3.53 -4.61
CA TRP A 40 15.91 -2.60 -5.53
C TRP A 40 15.28 -1.20 -5.54
N ALA A 41 14.00 -1.05 -5.16
CA ALA A 41 13.34 0.25 -5.13
C ALA A 41 13.83 1.14 -3.97
N SER A 42 14.43 0.56 -2.94
CA SER A 42 15.03 1.29 -1.82
C SER A 42 16.52 1.59 -2.02
N LEU A 43 17.18 1.00 -3.03
CA LEU A 43 18.60 1.24 -3.27
C LEU A 43 18.97 2.72 -3.54
N PRO A 44 18.23 3.48 -4.37
CA PRO A 44 18.55 4.89 -4.58
C PRO A 44 18.41 5.72 -3.30
N GLU A 45 17.39 5.44 -2.48
CA GLU A 45 17.21 6.09 -1.18
C GLU A 45 18.36 5.79 -0.22
N ALA A 46 18.77 4.51 -0.16
CA ALA A 46 19.90 4.07 0.66
C ALA A 46 21.23 4.69 0.21
N ALA A 47 21.48 4.78 -1.09
CA ALA A 47 22.68 5.40 -1.64
C ALA A 47 22.74 6.90 -1.31
N LEU A 48 21.63 7.63 -1.49
CA LEU A 48 21.55 9.05 -1.16
C LEU A 48 21.72 9.30 0.34
N LEU A 49 21.11 8.45 1.18
CA LEU A 49 21.25 8.53 2.63
C LEU A 49 22.70 8.27 3.05
N LEU A 50 23.38 7.30 2.41
CA LEU A 50 24.78 6.98 2.66
C LEU A 50 25.69 8.20 2.35
N VAL A 51 25.50 8.85 1.20
CA VAL A 51 26.25 10.04 0.81
C VAL A 51 25.99 11.17 1.78
N ALA A 52 24.74 11.45 2.13
CA ALA A 52 24.38 12.52 3.05
C ALA A 52 24.98 12.29 4.46
N LEU A 53 24.87 11.07 5.00
CA LEU A 53 25.43 10.74 6.31
C LEU A 53 26.96 10.80 6.31
N THR A 54 27.61 10.31 5.25
CA THR A 54 29.08 10.42 5.13
C THR A 54 29.53 11.86 5.13
N ALA A 55 28.83 12.74 4.40
CA ALA A 55 29.14 14.17 4.36
C ALA A 55 28.94 14.84 5.73
N ILE A 56 27.87 14.52 6.45
CA ILE A 56 27.60 15.03 7.80
C ILE A 56 28.69 14.58 8.78
N LEU A 57 29.04 13.28 8.76
CA LEU A 57 29.96 12.67 9.71
C LEU A 57 31.42 13.03 9.45
N SER A 58 31.77 13.43 8.23
CA SER A 58 33.17 13.85 7.88
C SER A 58 33.48 15.31 8.24
N SER A 59 32.53 16.07 8.80
CA SER A 59 32.66 17.50 9.13
C SER A 59 33.23 18.39 8.00
N VAL A 60 33.20 17.89 6.77
CA VAL A 60 33.58 18.67 5.60
C VAL A 60 32.49 19.71 5.37
N ALA A 61 32.86 20.95 5.08
CA ALA A 61 31.95 22.09 4.85
C ALA A 61 31.07 21.92 3.56
N TRP A 62 30.44 20.77 3.42
CA TRP A 62 29.62 20.38 2.27
C TRP A 62 28.13 20.57 2.55
N GLY A 63 27.78 21.60 3.32
CA GLY A 63 26.39 21.91 3.66
C GLY A 63 25.46 21.97 2.45
N TRP A 64 25.97 22.45 1.29
CA TRP A 64 25.22 22.43 0.04
C TRP A 64 24.95 21.02 -0.48
N LEU A 65 25.89 20.06 -0.32
CA LEU A 65 25.70 18.66 -0.74
C LEU A 65 24.60 17.98 0.09
N ILE A 66 24.58 18.25 1.39
CA ILE A 66 23.54 17.75 2.29
C ILE A 66 22.17 18.26 1.85
N LEU A 67 22.06 19.56 1.55
CA LEU A 67 20.82 20.16 1.04
C LEU A 67 20.39 19.54 -0.29
N VAL A 68 21.32 19.30 -1.21
CA VAL A 68 21.05 18.62 -2.48
C VAL A 68 20.56 17.19 -2.24
N CYS A 69 21.23 16.39 -1.40
CA CYS A 69 20.82 15.03 -1.06
C CYS A 69 19.42 14.98 -0.43
N ILE A 70 19.15 15.89 0.53
CA ILE A 70 17.83 15.99 1.16
C ILE A 70 16.76 16.37 0.13
N SER A 71 17.05 17.33 -0.76
CA SER A 71 16.13 17.75 -1.81
C SER A 71 15.81 16.60 -2.76
N ILE A 72 16.81 15.84 -3.19
CA ILE A 72 16.63 14.65 -4.04
C ILE A 72 15.82 13.58 -3.30
N LEU A 73 16.09 13.30 -2.02
CA LEU A 73 15.32 12.36 -1.21
C LEU A 73 13.84 12.75 -1.09
N ILE A 74 13.56 14.05 -0.90
CA ILE A 74 12.18 14.57 -0.86
C ILE A 74 11.49 14.38 -2.22
N ILE A 75 12.19 14.72 -3.32
CA ILE A 75 11.66 14.56 -4.68
C ILE A 75 11.40 13.08 -4.97
N PHE A 76 12.35 12.21 -4.66
CA PHE A 76 12.24 10.77 -4.89
C PHE A 76 11.11 10.16 -4.04
N GLY A 77 11.00 10.53 -2.76
CA GLY A 77 9.90 10.11 -1.90
C GLY A 77 8.53 10.54 -2.43
N ARG A 78 8.43 11.72 -3.05
CA ARG A 78 7.20 12.18 -3.72
C ARG A 78 6.92 11.47 -5.04
N MET A 79 7.96 11.05 -5.77
CA MET A 79 7.83 10.32 -7.03
C MET A 79 7.59 8.82 -6.83
N ARG A 80 7.98 8.26 -5.68
CA ARG A 80 7.84 6.83 -5.38
C ARG A 80 6.43 6.27 -5.61
N PRO A 81 5.33 6.93 -5.17
CA PRO A 81 3.98 6.47 -5.49
C PRO A 81 3.69 6.44 -6.99
N ALA A 82 4.28 7.37 -7.76
CA ALA A 82 4.13 7.39 -9.20
C ALA A 82 4.88 6.22 -9.87
N LEU A 83 6.01 5.79 -9.33
CA LEU A 83 6.80 4.66 -9.83
C LEU A 83 6.17 3.31 -9.44
N VAL A 84 5.65 3.20 -8.22
CA VAL A 84 5.07 1.95 -7.68
C VAL A 84 3.60 1.78 -8.09
N GLY A 85 2.93 2.86 -8.53
CA GLY A 85 1.52 2.85 -8.92
C GLY A 85 0.53 2.84 -7.76
N ALA A 86 0.99 2.81 -6.51
CA ALA A 86 0.15 2.83 -5.31
C ALA A 86 0.84 3.55 -4.15
N GLU A 87 0.05 4.28 -3.37
CA GLU A 87 0.48 4.86 -2.09
C GLU A 87 -0.31 4.17 -0.98
N HIS A 88 0.39 3.42 -0.14
CA HIS A 88 -0.25 2.71 0.96
C HIS A 88 -0.57 3.64 2.14
N ARG A 89 -1.72 3.41 2.76
CA ARG A 89 -1.98 3.90 4.11
C ARG A 89 -1.37 2.89 5.07
N TYR A 90 -0.53 3.38 5.96
CA TYR A 90 -0.21 2.57 7.12
C TYR A 90 -1.49 2.43 7.94
N PRO A 91 -1.89 1.20 8.31
CA PRO A 91 -3.07 1.02 9.14
C PRO A 91 -2.88 1.85 10.41
N ALA A 92 -3.79 2.81 10.64
CA ALA A 92 -3.69 3.75 11.76
C ALA A 92 -3.75 3.04 13.12
N TYR A 93 -4.23 1.80 13.13
CA TYR A 93 -4.45 1.02 14.35
C TYR A 93 -4.01 -0.43 14.13
N GLY A 94 -3.09 -0.90 14.95
CA GLY A 94 -2.66 -2.28 14.97
C GLY A 94 -1.19 -2.46 15.33
N PRO A 95 -0.74 -3.68 15.67
CA PRO A 95 0.64 -3.95 16.06
C PRO A 95 1.65 -3.58 14.97
N ALA A 96 1.26 -3.67 13.70
CA ALA A 96 2.10 -3.29 12.57
C ALA A 96 2.35 -1.77 12.48
N SER A 97 1.39 -0.92 12.87
CA SER A 97 1.58 0.53 12.91
C SER A 97 2.45 0.95 14.09
N VAL A 98 2.32 0.26 15.23
CA VAL A 98 3.19 0.47 16.38
C VAL A 98 4.62 0.05 16.07
N SER A 99 4.83 -1.11 15.44
CA SER A 99 6.16 -1.57 15.05
C SER A 99 6.83 -0.63 14.05
N LEU A 100 6.07 -0.07 13.11
CA LEU A 100 6.56 0.93 12.16
C LEU A 100 6.95 2.23 12.85
N LEU A 101 6.12 2.72 13.79
CA LEU A 101 6.45 3.93 14.56
C LEU A 101 7.71 3.70 15.40
N VAL A 102 7.79 2.57 16.09
CA VAL A 102 8.95 2.19 16.91
C VAL A 102 10.20 2.06 16.04
N SER A 103 10.15 1.37 14.91
CA SER A 103 11.31 1.20 14.04
C SER A 103 11.82 2.54 13.48
N LYS A 104 10.92 3.43 13.06
CA LYS A 104 11.29 4.78 12.60
C LYS A 104 11.85 5.64 13.72
N SER A 105 11.27 5.55 14.91
CA SER A 105 11.80 6.27 16.09
C SER A 105 13.18 5.77 16.48
N LEU A 106 13.40 4.46 16.49
CA LEU A 106 14.71 3.85 16.75
C LEU A 106 15.75 4.26 15.70
N ALA A 107 15.38 4.25 14.42
CA ALA A 107 16.24 4.70 13.33
C ALA A 107 16.62 6.17 13.50
N LEU A 108 15.66 7.03 13.86
CA LEU A 108 15.92 8.45 14.12
C LEU A 108 16.84 8.67 15.34
N ILE A 109 16.57 7.97 16.44
CA ILE A 109 17.41 8.00 17.66
C ILE A 109 18.83 7.56 17.32
N TRP A 110 18.97 6.47 16.55
CA TRP A 110 20.26 5.97 16.08
C TRP A 110 21.02 6.99 15.24
N ILE A 111 20.35 7.64 14.29
CA ILE A 111 20.94 8.69 13.45
C ILE A 111 21.40 9.87 14.29
N ILE A 112 20.56 10.35 15.22
CA ILE A 112 20.91 11.45 16.13
C ILE A 112 22.11 11.05 16.99
N TRP A 113 22.10 9.85 17.58
CA TRP A 113 23.20 9.34 18.37
C TRP A 113 24.49 9.22 17.55
N ALA A 114 24.42 8.69 16.31
CA ALA A 114 25.56 8.60 15.41
C ALA A 114 26.18 9.99 15.11
N ILE A 115 25.35 11.00 14.90
CA ILE A 115 25.81 12.39 14.66
C ILE A 115 26.47 12.97 15.93
N TRP A 116 25.87 12.76 17.10
CA TRP A 116 26.34 13.32 18.38
C TRP A 116 27.60 12.62 18.91
N SER A 117 27.74 11.32 18.65
CA SER A 117 28.87 10.51 19.12
C SER A 117 30.15 10.70 18.31
N VAL A 118 30.10 11.50 17.24
CA VAL A 118 31.23 11.67 16.32
C VAL A 118 32.04 12.89 16.74
N PRO A 119 33.29 12.71 17.23
CA PRO A 119 34.20 13.84 17.46
C PRO A 119 34.55 14.52 16.13
N GLU A 120 34.70 15.84 16.17
CA GLU A 120 35.13 16.62 15.02
C GLU A 120 36.48 16.15 14.46
N GLY A 121 36.65 16.13 13.13
CA GLY A 121 37.90 15.82 12.47
C GLY A 121 38.21 14.37 12.18
N ARG A 122 37.21 13.48 12.13
CA ARG A 122 37.43 12.06 11.77
C ARG A 122 37.86 11.88 10.32
N PRO A 123 38.73 10.87 10.05
CA PRO A 123 39.08 10.49 8.70
C PRO A 123 37.86 9.99 7.93
N LEU A 124 37.82 10.29 6.64
CA LEU A 124 36.70 10.03 5.74
C LEU A 124 36.30 8.54 5.74
N GLY A 125 37.27 7.61 5.88
CA GLY A 125 37.03 6.18 5.93
C GLY A 125 36.18 5.73 7.12
N THR A 126 36.42 6.26 8.31
CA THR A 126 35.63 5.92 9.52
C THR A 126 34.22 6.51 9.45
N SER A 127 34.08 7.73 8.90
CA SER A 127 32.79 8.36 8.66
C SER A 127 31.95 7.56 7.66
N PHE A 128 32.58 7.09 6.58
CA PHE A 128 31.91 6.22 5.60
C PHE A 128 31.49 4.89 6.22
N ALA A 129 32.35 4.22 7.00
CA ALA A 129 32.03 2.96 7.66
C ALA A 129 30.84 3.11 8.62
N LEU A 130 30.79 4.19 9.40
CA LEU A 130 29.68 4.47 10.32
C LEU A 130 28.38 4.80 9.56
N ALA A 131 28.47 5.55 8.47
CA ALA A 131 27.35 5.85 7.60
C ALA A 131 26.79 4.56 6.95
N LEU A 132 27.67 3.68 6.46
CA LEU A 132 27.28 2.40 5.89
C LEU A 132 26.59 1.49 6.92
N LEU A 133 27.11 1.41 8.13
CA LEU A 133 26.47 0.67 9.23
C LEU A 133 25.09 1.22 9.52
N THR A 134 24.93 2.55 9.60
CA THR A 134 23.67 3.21 9.87
C THR A 134 22.64 2.92 8.76
N VAL A 135 23.03 3.05 7.50
CA VAL A 135 22.14 2.75 6.35
C VAL A 135 21.75 1.28 6.35
N THR A 136 22.66 0.37 6.68
CA THR A 136 22.38 -1.06 6.78
C THR A 136 21.36 -1.35 7.89
N VAL A 137 21.53 -0.78 9.08
CA VAL A 137 20.58 -0.97 10.21
C VAL A 137 19.20 -0.42 9.84
N VAL A 138 19.12 0.80 9.29
CA VAL A 138 17.86 1.41 8.86
C VAL A 138 17.19 0.56 7.77
N GLY A 139 17.96 0.07 6.80
CA GLY A 139 17.47 -0.80 5.72
C GLY A 139 16.91 -2.13 6.24
N ILE A 140 17.58 -2.76 7.21
CA ILE A 140 17.09 -3.99 7.85
C ILE A 140 15.78 -3.72 8.61
N LEU A 141 15.70 -2.64 9.37
CA LEU A 141 14.49 -2.25 10.10
C LEU A 141 13.31 -1.99 9.14
N GLU A 142 13.56 -1.33 8.01
CA GLU A 142 12.54 -1.10 6.98
C GLU A 142 12.06 -2.43 6.37
N LEU A 143 12.98 -3.34 6.00
CA LEU A 143 12.64 -4.66 5.47
C LEU A 143 11.85 -5.50 6.46
N LEU A 144 12.22 -5.50 7.73
CA LEU A 144 11.48 -6.21 8.80
C LEU A 144 10.07 -5.64 8.94
N THR A 145 9.94 -4.32 8.94
CA THR A 145 8.64 -3.64 9.03
C THR A 145 7.75 -4.00 7.85
N GLN A 146 8.28 -3.98 6.62
CA GLN A 146 7.53 -4.35 5.42
C GLN A 146 7.11 -5.83 5.46
N ARG A 147 7.97 -6.73 5.94
CA ARG A 147 7.61 -8.14 6.15
C ARG A 147 6.48 -8.30 7.18
N MET A 148 6.57 -7.59 8.32
CA MET A 148 5.51 -7.63 9.33
C MET A 148 4.18 -7.10 8.79
N LEU A 149 4.19 -6.04 7.98
CA LEU A 149 3.01 -5.54 7.30
C LEU A 149 2.43 -6.58 6.34
N ALA A 150 3.26 -7.19 5.51
CA ALA A 150 2.84 -8.22 4.56
C ALA A 150 2.23 -9.43 5.28
N THR A 151 2.86 -9.94 6.34
CA THR A 151 2.35 -11.08 7.12
C THR A 151 1.08 -10.76 7.91
N SER A 152 0.80 -9.48 8.19
CA SER A 152 -0.42 -9.05 8.88
C SER A 152 -1.63 -8.88 7.97
N MET A 153 -1.44 -8.87 6.63
CA MET A 153 -2.52 -8.64 5.66
C MET A 153 -3.60 -9.72 5.65
N PRO A 154 -3.31 -11.03 5.71
CA PRO A 154 -4.36 -12.04 5.71
C PRO A 154 -5.38 -11.89 6.85
N SER A 155 -4.94 -11.37 8.00
CA SER A 155 -5.83 -11.09 9.14
C SER A 155 -6.47 -9.70 9.11
N ALA A 156 -6.15 -8.86 8.12
CA ALA A 156 -6.61 -7.48 8.08
C ALA A 156 -8.13 -7.40 7.87
N GLY A 157 -8.73 -8.23 7.02
CA GLY A 157 -10.16 -8.24 6.77
C GLY A 157 -10.98 -8.46 8.04
N ARG A 158 -10.60 -9.43 8.88
CA ARG A 158 -11.27 -9.68 10.17
C ARG A 158 -11.13 -8.52 11.14
N ARG A 159 -9.97 -7.85 11.15
CA ARG A 159 -9.76 -6.64 11.95
C ARG A 159 -10.61 -5.47 11.45
N TRP A 160 -10.74 -5.29 10.14
CA TRP A 160 -11.61 -4.25 9.60
C TRP A 160 -13.07 -4.53 9.95
N ALA A 161 -13.52 -5.78 9.83
CA ALA A 161 -14.85 -6.18 10.28
C ALA A 161 -15.10 -5.87 11.77
N SER A 162 -14.09 -6.04 12.65
CA SER A 162 -14.21 -5.72 14.08
C SER A 162 -14.28 -4.22 14.41
N LEU A 163 -13.88 -3.35 13.46
CA LEU A 163 -14.00 -1.89 13.61
C LEU A 163 -15.40 -1.35 13.33
N ALA A 164 -16.25 -2.16 12.69
CA ALA A 164 -17.59 -1.74 12.30
C ALA A 164 -18.49 -1.52 13.54
N ARG A 165 -19.07 -0.33 13.64
CA ARG A 165 -20.04 -0.01 14.70
C ARG A 165 -21.36 -0.77 14.52
N ARG A 166 -21.79 -0.93 13.27
CA ARG A 166 -23.03 -1.66 12.90
C ARG A 166 -22.74 -2.45 11.63
N PRO A 167 -22.95 -3.77 11.65
CA PRO A 167 -22.85 -4.60 10.45
C PRO A 167 -24.03 -4.30 9.53
N GLU A 168 -23.74 -4.02 8.29
CA GLU A 168 -24.74 -3.71 7.26
C GLU A 168 -24.25 -4.17 5.89
N LEU A 169 -25.05 -4.98 5.20
CA LEU A 169 -24.77 -5.41 3.84
C LEU A 169 -25.05 -4.28 2.85
N HIS A 170 -24.02 -3.75 2.25
CA HIS A 170 -24.18 -2.70 1.22
C HIS A 170 -24.45 -3.35 -0.15
N PRO A 171 -25.50 -2.92 -0.88
CA PRO A 171 -25.91 -3.56 -2.14
C PRO A 171 -24.79 -3.56 -3.21
N ALA A 172 -24.01 -2.49 -3.31
CA ALA A 172 -22.91 -2.44 -4.27
C ALA A 172 -21.78 -3.44 -3.99
N LEU A 173 -21.55 -3.81 -2.73
CA LEU A 173 -20.49 -4.74 -2.33
C LEU A 173 -20.93 -6.20 -2.38
N ARG A 174 -22.17 -6.49 -2.81
CA ARG A 174 -22.61 -7.85 -3.07
C ARG A 174 -21.95 -8.45 -4.31
N ASP A 175 -21.55 -7.63 -5.26
CA ASP A 175 -20.75 -8.08 -6.39
C ASP A 175 -19.33 -8.42 -5.91
N PRO A 176 -18.86 -9.68 -6.10
CA PRO A 176 -17.53 -10.12 -5.68
C PRO A 176 -16.41 -9.26 -6.27
N LEU A 177 -16.56 -8.79 -7.50
CA LEU A 177 -15.56 -7.96 -8.17
C LEU A 177 -15.44 -6.58 -7.52
N VAL A 178 -16.58 -5.97 -7.21
CA VAL A 178 -16.65 -4.67 -6.54
C VAL A 178 -16.10 -4.78 -5.11
N LEU A 179 -16.42 -5.86 -4.40
CA LEU A 179 -15.87 -6.14 -3.07
C LEU A 179 -14.34 -6.28 -3.13
N ARG A 180 -13.80 -7.09 -4.06
CA ARG A 180 -12.35 -7.24 -4.26
C ARG A 180 -11.67 -5.90 -4.53
N ALA A 181 -12.23 -5.07 -5.41
CA ALA A 181 -11.70 -3.75 -5.69
C ALA A 181 -11.63 -2.88 -4.43
N MET A 182 -12.69 -2.87 -3.61
CA MET A 182 -12.73 -2.12 -2.36
C MET A 182 -11.75 -2.66 -1.32
N VAL A 183 -11.60 -3.98 -1.18
CA VAL A 183 -10.63 -4.62 -0.28
C VAL A 183 -9.19 -4.25 -0.66
N ILE A 184 -8.86 -4.24 -1.96
CA ILE A 184 -7.55 -3.85 -2.47
C ILE A 184 -7.28 -2.34 -2.26
N LEU A 185 -8.31 -1.50 -2.43
CA LEU A 185 -8.20 -0.05 -2.25
C LEU A 185 -8.16 0.38 -0.77
N HIS A 186 -8.70 -0.42 0.14
CA HIS A 186 -8.81 -0.05 1.55
C HIS A 186 -7.46 0.27 2.22
N PRO A 187 -6.40 -0.57 2.08
CA PRO A 187 -5.09 -0.30 2.66
C PRO A 187 -4.29 0.75 1.88
N THR A 188 -4.82 1.26 0.77
CA THR A 188 -4.12 2.25 -0.05
C THR A 188 -4.69 3.65 0.17
N ARG A 189 -3.82 4.65 0.16
CA ARG A 189 -4.23 6.06 0.15
C ARG A 189 -4.73 6.45 -1.23
N LYS A 190 -4.04 5.99 -2.27
CA LYS A 190 -4.39 6.15 -3.67
C LYS A 190 -3.68 5.07 -4.50
N MET A 191 -4.29 4.64 -5.58
CA MET A 191 -3.78 3.63 -6.50
C MET A 191 -4.11 4.01 -7.94
N ARG A 192 -3.21 3.71 -8.87
CA ARG A 192 -3.53 3.83 -10.30
C ARG A 192 -4.56 2.78 -10.71
N VAL A 193 -5.50 3.17 -11.56
CA VAL A 193 -6.52 2.23 -12.05
C VAL A 193 -5.88 1.10 -12.86
N THR A 194 -4.81 1.36 -13.61
CA THR A 194 -4.04 0.31 -14.30
C THR A 194 -3.39 -0.69 -13.35
N GLN A 195 -2.92 -0.23 -12.17
CA GLN A 195 -2.40 -1.14 -11.16
C GLN A 195 -3.52 -1.95 -10.50
N LEU A 196 -4.67 -1.34 -10.26
CA LEU A 196 -5.86 -2.04 -9.76
C LEU A 196 -6.35 -3.09 -10.77
N ALA A 197 -6.31 -2.77 -12.08
CA ALA A 197 -6.64 -3.69 -13.15
C ALA A 197 -5.72 -4.93 -13.14
N ALA A 198 -4.41 -4.71 -13.02
CA ALA A 198 -3.44 -5.80 -12.91
C ALA A 198 -3.68 -6.68 -11.68
N ASP A 199 -4.10 -6.08 -10.55
CA ASP A 199 -4.37 -6.85 -9.34
C ASP A 199 -5.69 -7.61 -9.36
N LEU A 200 -6.68 -7.06 -10.04
CA LEU A 200 -7.97 -7.73 -10.27
C LEU A 200 -7.91 -8.75 -11.41
N GLU A 201 -6.78 -8.80 -12.14
CA GLU A 201 -6.61 -9.62 -13.35
C GLU A 201 -7.67 -9.29 -14.41
N LEU A 202 -7.98 -7.99 -14.54
CA LEU A 202 -8.98 -7.47 -15.48
C LEU A 202 -8.35 -6.55 -16.51
N ASP A 203 -9.07 -6.35 -17.60
CA ASP A 203 -8.75 -5.27 -18.51
C ASP A 203 -9.01 -3.89 -17.88
N ARG A 204 -8.38 -2.88 -18.46
CA ARG A 204 -8.45 -1.51 -17.94
C ARG A 204 -9.86 -0.95 -17.99
N ASP A 205 -10.57 -1.14 -19.11
CA ASP A 205 -11.88 -0.51 -19.34
C ASP A 205 -12.91 -1.05 -18.36
N ARG A 206 -12.87 -2.36 -18.10
CA ARG A 206 -13.74 -2.99 -17.11
C ARG A 206 -13.43 -2.51 -15.69
N THR A 207 -12.15 -2.32 -15.38
CA THR A 207 -11.74 -1.78 -14.07
C THR A 207 -12.15 -0.32 -13.92
N GLU A 208 -12.00 0.50 -14.97
CA GLU A 208 -12.49 1.89 -14.97
C GLU A 208 -14.00 1.93 -14.72
N ALA A 209 -14.80 1.09 -15.38
CA ALA A 209 -16.24 1.00 -15.16
C ALA A 209 -16.60 0.63 -13.70
N VAL A 210 -15.88 -0.33 -13.10
CA VAL A 210 -16.09 -0.71 -11.69
C VAL A 210 -15.78 0.46 -10.76
N VAL A 211 -14.67 1.15 -10.98
CA VAL A 211 -14.26 2.26 -10.12
C VAL A 211 -15.14 3.48 -10.32
N GLU A 212 -15.64 3.74 -11.53
CA GLU A 212 -16.63 4.80 -11.81
C GLU A 212 -17.96 4.51 -11.11
N ALA A 213 -18.43 3.27 -11.14
CA ALA A 213 -19.63 2.86 -10.41
C ALA A 213 -19.48 3.09 -8.89
N LEU A 214 -18.32 2.74 -8.31
CA LEU A 214 -17.97 3.01 -6.92
C LEU A 214 -17.89 4.52 -6.62
N ALA A 215 -17.37 5.30 -7.55
CA ALA A 215 -17.28 6.75 -7.41
C ALA A 215 -18.67 7.41 -7.48
N GLY A 216 -19.55 6.93 -8.36
CA GLY A 216 -20.95 7.37 -8.43
C GLY A 216 -21.72 7.15 -7.13
N GLN A 217 -21.34 6.15 -6.34
CA GLN A 217 -21.90 5.87 -5.01
C GLN A 217 -21.18 6.59 -3.87
N GLY A 218 -20.14 7.38 -4.17
CA GLY A 218 -19.35 8.12 -3.19
C GLY A 218 -18.48 7.23 -2.28
N LEU A 219 -18.17 6.00 -2.70
CA LEU A 219 -17.32 5.08 -1.97
C LEU A 219 -15.83 5.27 -2.32
N VAL A 220 -15.55 5.72 -3.54
CA VAL A 220 -14.21 5.96 -4.07
C VAL A 220 -14.17 7.36 -4.69
N THR A 221 -13.00 8.00 -4.63
CA THR A 221 -12.73 9.24 -5.38
C THR A 221 -11.80 8.93 -6.53
N LEU A 222 -12.19 9.38 -7.73
CA LEU A 222 -11.36 9.34 -8.91
C LEU A 222 -10.67 10.70 -9.11
N ARG A 223 -9.37 10.67 -9.36
CA ARG A 223 -8.60 11.87 -9.69
C ARG A 223 -7.72 11.61 -10.91
N ARG A 224 -7.86 12.47 -11.91
CA ARG A 224 -6.98 12.47 -13.08
C ARG A 224 -5.81 13.41 -12.82
N LYS A 225 -4.57 12.91 -12.90
CA LYS A 225 -3.37 13.73 -12.75
C LYS A 225 -2.79 14.09 -14.12
N ILE A 226 -2.38 15.35 -14.28
CA ILE A 226 -1.89 15.90 -15.57
C ILE A 226 -0.45 15.43 -15.86
N VAL A 227 0.34 15.10 -14.85
CA VAL A 227 1.80 14.89 -14.95
C VAL A 227 2.19 13.42 -15.21
N ASP A 228 1.30 12.45 -15.03
CA ASP A 228 1.65 11.02 -14.97
C ASP A 228 1.53 10.25 -16.31
N GLY A 229 1.51 10.92 -17.49
CA GLY A 229 1.43 10.23 -18.79
C GLY A 229 0.05 9.62 -19.09
N PRO A 230 -0.04 8.54 -19.91
CA PRO A 230 -1.32 7.94 -20.29
C PRO A 230 -2.09 7.32 -19.12
N ASP A 231 -1.41 6.92 -18.05
CA ASP A 231 -2.00 6.30 -16.86
C ASP A 231 -2.37 7.34 -15.79
N ARG A 232 -3.27 8.25 -16.16
CA ARG A 232 -3.59 9.45 -15.36
C ARG A 232 -4.64 9.22 -14.28
N LEU A 233 -5.35 8.10 -14.30
CA LEU A 233 -6.49 7.88 -13.42
C LEU A 233 -6.05 7.20 -12.12
N TRP A 234 -6.36 7.86 -11.01
CA TRP A 234 -6.07 7.40 -9.65
C TRP A 234 -7.37 7.21 -8.90
N ALA A 235 -7.49 6.06 -8.24
CA ALA A 235 -8.58 5.74 -7.33
C ALA A 235 -8.11 5.83 -5.88
N SER A 236 -8.98 6.33 -5.01
CA SER A 236 -8.73 6.35 -3.57
C SER A 236 -10.02 6.05 -2.82
N SER A 237 -9.97 5.15 -1.83
CA SER A 237 -11.11 4.91 -0.95
C SER A 237 -11.37 6.14 -0.09
N MET A 238 -12.62 6.59 0.00
CA MET A 238 -13.05 7.66 0.88
C MET A 238 -13.31 7.12 2.30
N GLY A 239 -13.34 8.01 3.31
CA GLY A 239 -13.68 7.61 4.67
C GLY A 239 -15.04 6.89 4.75
N ARG A 240 -16.05 7.37 3.98
CA ARG A 240 -17.34 6.70 3.84
C ARG A 240 -17.19 5.29 3.25
N GLY A 241 -16.41 5.14 2.18
CA GLY A 241 -16.16 3.84 1.56
C GLY A 241 -15.49 2.84 2.50
N GLN A 242 -14.58 3.33 3.35
CA GLN A 242 -13.94 2.49 4.37
C GLN A 242 -14.95 2.00 5.40
N THR A 243 -15.77 2.91 5.96
CA THR A 243 -16.81 2.55 6.95
C THR A 243 -17.84 1.59 6.35
N VAL A 244 -18.22 1.77 5.09
CA VAL A 244 -19.15 0.89 4.39
C VAL A 244 -18.53 -0.49 4.16
N LEU A 245 -17.27 -0.57 3.76
CA LEU A 245 -16.57 -1.85 3.62
C LEU A 245 -16.48 -2.58 4.96
N GLU A 246 -16.06 -1.89 6.02
CA GLU A 246 -15.96 -2.46 7.37
C GLU A 246 -17.31 -3.03 7.84
N ALA A 247 -18.41 -2.27 7.65
CA ALA A 247 -19.75 -2.70 7.99
C ALA A 247 -20.21 -3.93 7.17
N HIS A 248 -19.88 -3.94 5.87
CA HIS A 248 -20.19 -5.06 4.99
C HIS A 248 -19.44 -6.34 5.38
N LEU A 249 -18.14 -6.22 5.66
CA LEU A 249 -17.32 -7.34 6.13
C LEU A 249 -17.82 -7.90 7.47
N ALA A 250 -18.23 -7.03 8.39
CA ALA A 250 -18.81 -7.46 9.66
C ALA A 250 -20.16 -8.18 9.48
N ALA A 251 -20.96 -7.78 8.47
CA ALA A 251 -22.21 -8.45 8.15
C ALA A 251 -21.97 -9.84 7.53
N ILE A 252 -21.02 -9.98 6.60
CA ILE A 252 -20.63 -11.29 6.05
C ILE A 252 -20.11 -12.22 7.17
N GLN A 253 -19.32 -11.69 8.10
CA GLN A 253 -18.77 -12.49 9.19
C GLN A 253 -19.86 -13.06 10.09
N ARG A 254 -20.91 -12.28 10.40
CA ARG A 254 -22.02 -12.73 11.22
C ARG A 254 -22.95 -13.71 10.48
N GLY A 255 -23.07 -13.59 9.16
CA GLY A 255 -23.86 -14.50 8.35
C GLY A 255 -23.18 -15.85 8.09
N ALA A 256 -21.86 -15.93 8.38
CA ALA A 256 -21.06 -17.16 8.27
C ALA A 256 -20.96 -17.93 9.61
N GLU A 257 -21.34 -17.31 10.74
CA GLU A 257 -21.49 -17.93 12.07
C GLU A 257 -22.89 -18.53 12.23
#